data_b400a399923846e8655da24ad04a980b
#
_entry.id   b400a399923846e8655da24ad04a980b
#
_cell.length_a   1.000
_cell.length_b   1.000
_cell.length_c   1.000
_cell.angle_alpha   90.00
_cell.angle_beta   90.00
_cell.angle_gamma   90.00
#
_symmetry.space_group_name_H-M   'P 1'
#
loop_
_entity.id
_entity.type
_entity.pdbx_description
1 polymer ?
#
loop_
_entity_poly.entity_id
_entity_poly.type
_entity_poly.pdbx_seq_one_letter_code
_entity_poly.pdbx_strand_id
1 'polypeptide(L)'
;MRNPLQRFHSCSSLIVAAWALWFAAPAALARDRALLVLVSIDGLKPEAILEADSRGVKVPNLRALLTDGSYATGVRGVLPTVTYPSHMTLLTGASPARHGILSNTTFDPFNRNARGWYWYAEDRGAETLWDAAAAAHLRTASVYWPTSVGANISYNLPQIWRTGTNDDLKLQRALSTPGLEQELAAALGTFPGGKEESVAADEIRARFDLRLLETRHPDFATFYFTGLDTEQHDSGPFSAASNAALERLDALVGQLRQAAEHEAPGRTTFCVVSDHGFAAVEHDVNLYVAFFNAGLFTMDEKRRITSWQAMPWPAGGSAAIMLADPRDSITRARVSTLLTQLAADPNSGIERILSHEEIAARSGFPDASFLVAFRPGYEFGDAYDGPVVAKPSNLGTHGYLPEHPEMRSSFFIVGPHIAAGHSLGEIDMRRIAPTLAGILHAHLKDAELEPLRLDAR
;
A
#
# COMPACT_ATOMS: atom_id res chain seq x y z
N MET A 1 -17.79 61.20 75.97
CA MET A 1 -16.60 62.03 75.89
C MET A 1 -15.72 61.51 74.72
N ARG A 2 -15.47 62.39 73.75
CA ARG A 2 -14.35 62.43 72.81
C ARG A 2 -14.11 61.24 71.87
N ASN A 3 -14.48 61.46 70.60
CA ASN A 3 -13.80 60.95 69.39
C ASN A 3 -12.30 61.35 69.39
N PRO A 4 -11.38 60.68 68.69
CA PRO A 4 -11.13 61.14 67.30
C PRO A 4 -10.81 59.99 66.26
N LEU A 5 -11.26 60.26 65.06
CA LEU A 5 -10.73 60.02 63.72
C LEU A 5 -9.20 59.90 63.58
N GLN A 6 -8.72 58.97 62.74
CA GLN A 6 -7.64 59.19 61.76
C GLN A 6 -7.60 58.01 60.76
N ARG A 7 -7.98 58.24 59.49
CA ARG A 7 -7.25 58.14 58.21
C ARG A 7 -6.26 57.01 58.07
N PHE A 8 -6.60 56.09 57.15
CA PHE A 8 -5.57 55.48 56.31
C PHE A 8 -5.97 55.61 54.85
N HIS A 9 -5.04 56.20 54.07
CA HIS A 9 -5.10 56.45 52.64
C HIS A 9 -4.62 55.22 51.90
N SER A 10 -5.32 54.88 50.80
CA SER A 10 -4.88 54.41 49.48
C SER A 10 -3.55 53.65 49.37
N CYS A 11 -3.67 52.40 49.00
CA CYS A 11 -2.76 51.65 48.06
C CYS A 11 -3.58 50.60 47.29
N SER A 12 -4.28 51.09 46.32
CA SER A 12 -4.94 50.22 45.32
C SER A 12 -4.53 50.71 43.95
N SER A 13 -3.45 50.20 43.41
CA SER A 13 -3.10 50.27 41.97
C SER A 13 -1.71 49.66 41.79
N LEU A 14 -1.62 48.35 41.43
CA LEU A 14 -0.46 47.71 40.77
C LEU A 14 -0.54 46.17 40.83
N ILE A 15 -1.68 45.57 40.48
CA ILE A 15 -1.73 44.14 40.18
C ILE A 15 -2.79 43.93 39.06
N VAL A 16 -2.58 44.44 37.86
CA VAL A 16 -3.39 44.11 36.66
C VAL A 16 -2.54 43.97 35.39
N ALA A 17 -1.22 44.05 35.48
CA ALA A 17 -0.35 44.07 34.28
C ALA A 17 0.43 42.74 34.04
N ALA A 18 0.17 41.65 34.78
CA ALA A 18 0.99 40.42 34.67
C ALA A 18 0.28 39.18 34.03
N TRP A 19 -0.97 39.31 33.59
CA TRP A 19 -1.72 38.15 33.06
C TRP A 19 -1.96 38.17 31.54
N ALA A 20 -1.41 39.11 30.78
CA ALA A 20 -1.64 39.25 29.35
C ALA A 20 -0.53 38.66 28.44
N LEU A 21 0.49 38.02 29.01
CA LEU A 21 1.67 37.57 28.23
C LEU A 21 1.84 36.06 28.09
N TRP A 22 0.85 35.22 28.47
CA TRP A 22 1.02 33.75 28.44
C TRP A 22 0.13 33.00 27.46
N PHE A 23 -0.58 33.64 26.53
CA PHE A 23 -1.44 32.97 25.56
C PHE A 23 -1.03 33.13 24.08
N ALA A 24 0.16 33.63 23.77
CA ALA A 24 0.60 33.84 22.40
C ALA A 24 1.73 32.90 21.93
N ALA A 25 2.03 31.80 22.65
CA ALA A 25 3.24 31.02 22.36
C ALA A 25 3.12 29.63 21.74
N PRO A 26 1.96 29.06 21.33
CA PRO A 26 2.01 27.79 20.57
C PRO A 26 1.88 27.94 19.06
N ALA A 27 1.43 29.04 18.51
CA ALA A 27 1.18 29.15 17.07
C ALA A 27 2.43 29.42 16.20
N ALA A 28 3.52 29.89 16.77
CA ALA A 28 4.73 30.25 16.02
C ALA A 28 5.71 29.09 15.83
N LEU A 29 5.64 28.03 16.66
CA LEU A 29 6.55 26.86 16.56
C LEU A 29 6.07 25.80 15.55
N ALA A 30 4.80 25.82 15.13
CA ALA A 30 4.26 24.90 14.14
C ALA A 30 4.65 25.27 12.69
N ARG A 31 5.10 26.50 12.44
CA ARG A 31 5.36 27.02 11.09
C ARG A 31 6.71 26.63 10.47
N ASP A 32 7.63 26.03 11.22
CA ASP A 32 8.98 25.70 10.71
C ASP A 32 9.21 24.23 10.35
N ARG A 33 8.20 23.37 10.47
CA ARG A 33 8.34 21.95 10.15
C ARG A 33 8.05 21.67 8.69
N ALA A 34 8.88 20.82 8.08
CA ALA A 34 8.61 20.23 6.76
C ALA A 34 7.52 19.18 6.89
N LEU A 35 6.73 19.00 5.82
CA LEU A 35 5.70 17.97 5.71
C LEU A 35 6.00 17.10 4.49
N LEU A 36 6.09 15.78 4.70
CA LEU A 36 6.07 14.77 3.63
C LEU A 36 4.72 14.07 3.61
N VAL A 37 4.02 14.14 2.48
CA VAL A 37 2.80 13.36 2.23
C VAL A 37 3.09 12.33 1.15
N LEU A 38 2.82 11.06 1.46
CA LEU A 38 2.90 9.92 0.55
C LEU A 38 1.49 9.38 0.31
N VAL A 39 1.00 9.55 -0.90
CA VAL A 39 -0.30 9.00 -1.34
C VAL A 39 -0.04 7.79 -2.23
N SER A 40 -0.61 6.64 -1.89
CA SER A 40 -0.63 5.47 -2.77
C SER A 40 -2.00 5.36 -3.45
N ILE A 41 -1.97 5.18 -4.77
CA ILE A 41 -3.16 4.82 -5.57
C ILE A 41 -2.91 3.42 -6.11
N ASP A 42 -3.69 2.45 -5.60
CA ASP A 42 -3.56 1.04 -5.95
C ASP A 42 -3.76 0.81 -7.44
N GLY A 43 -2.84 0.04 -8.04
CA GLY A 43 -2.92 -0.33 -9.45
C GLY A 43 -2.73 0.82 -10.45
N LEU A 44 -2.18 1.99 -10.03
CA LEU A 44 -1.99 3.14 -10.93
C LEU A 44 -0.81 2.89 -11.88
N LYS A 45 -1.13 2.66 -13.13
CA LYS A 45 -0.15 2.53 -14.22
C LYS A 45 0.38 3.90 -14.66
N PRO A 46 1.70 4.04 -14.93
CA PRO A 46 2.28 5.32 -15.37
C PRO A 46 1.69 5.80 -16.69
N GLU A 47 1.31 4.90 -17.61
CA GLU A 47 0.71 5.26 -18.91
C GLU A 47 -0.64 5.97 -18.75
N ALA A 48 -1.38 5.73 -17.65
CA ALA A 48 -2.64 6.43 -17.38
C ALA A 48 -2.44 7.95 -17.21
N ILE A 49 -1.24 8.38 -16.82
CA ILE A 49 -0.87 9.79 -16.61
C ILE A 49 -0.03 10.31 -17.78
N LEU A 50 1.00 9.56 -18.19
CA LEU A 50 1.93 9.97 -19.24
C LEU A 50 1.24 10.07 -20.61
N GLU A 51 0.25 9.21 -20.87
CA GLU A 51 -0.52 9.12 -22.10
C GLU A 51 -1.98 9.60 -21.95
N ALA A 52 -2.31 10.33 -20.88
CA ALA A 52 -3.67 10.70 -20.53
C ALA A 52 -4.44 11.36 -21.69
N ASP A 53 -3.80 12.28 -22.42
CA ASP A 53 -4.43 12.97 -23.54
C ASP A 53 -4.83 12.02 -24.66
N SER A 54 -3.95 11.09 -25.04
CA SER A 54 -4.22 10.10 -26.08
C SER A 54 -5.29 9.08 -25.69
N ARG A 55 -5.45 8.87 -24.38
CA ARG A 55 -6.46 7.97 -23.79
C ARG A 55 -7.77 8.68 -23.46
N GLY A 56 -7.82 10.02 -23.58
CA GLY A 56 -9.00 10.83 -23.24
C GLY A 56 -9.29 10.89 -21.74
N VAL A 57 -8.31 10.64 -20.87
CA VAL A 57 -8.43 10.63 -19.39
C VAL A 57 -8.12 12.01 -18.84
N LYS A 58 -9.00 12.54 -17.97
CA LYS A 58 -8.88 13.89 -17.40
C LYS A 58 -8.29 13.83 -16.00
N VAL A 59 -6.97 13.92 -15.90
CA VAL A 59 -6.21 13.84 -14.64
C VAL A 59 -5.28 15.06 -14.46
N PRO A 60 -5.83 16.28 -14.41
CA PRO A 60 -5.04 17.49 -14.40
C PRO A 60 -4.11 17.62 -13.19
N ASN A 61 -4.51 17.12 -12.00
CA ASN A 61 -3.73 17.21 -10.77
C ASN A 61 -2.52 16.27 -10.80
N LEU A 62 -2.71 15.02 -11.23
CA LEU A 62 -1.62 14.05 -11.41
C LEU A 62 -0.67 14.50 -12.52
N ARG A 63 -1.20 15.04 -13.63
CA ARG A 63 -0.36 15.58 -14.71
C ARG A 63 0.47 16.80 -14.28
N ALA A 64 -0.07 17.63 -13.39
CA ALA A 64 0.70 18.76 -12.86
C ALA A 64 1.97 18.29 -12.13
N LEU A 65 1.97 17.09 -11.54
CA LEU A 65 3.17 16.52 -10.89
C LEU A 65 4.32 16.27 -11.90
N LEU A 66 3.99 16.02 -13.18
CA LEU A 66 5.00 15.84 -14.22
C LEU A 66 5.78 17.12 -14.51
N THR A 67 5.12 18.27 -14.45
CA THR A 67 5.72 19.59 -14.73
C THR A 67 6.34 20.22 -13.52
N ASP A 68 5.75 19.98 -12.33
CA ASP A 68 6.13 20.66 -11.10
C ASP A 68 7.25 19.92 -10.35
N GLY A 69 7.53 18.66 -10.68
CA GLY A 69 8.48 17.82 -9.96
C GLY A 69 9.18 16.78 -10.81
N SER A 70 9.66 15.74 -10.15
CA SER A 70 10.32 14.59 -10.77
C SER A 70 9.38 13.38 -10.83
N TYR A 71 9.54 12.56 -11.87
CA TYR A 71 8.68 11.38 -12.07
C TYR A 71 9.45 10.22 -12.71
N ALA A 72 8.98 8.99 -12.42
CA ALA A 72 9.45 7.80 -13.13
C ALA A 72 8.59 7.55 -14.38
N THR A 73 9.21 7.08 -15.46
CA THR A 73 8.47 6.56 -16.62
C THR A 73 7.88 5.19 -16.36
N GLY A 74 8.33 4.53 -15.30
CA GLY A 74 7.82 3.28 -14.75
C GLY A 74 8.61 2.88 -13.52
N VAL A 75 7.93 2.27 -12.57
CA VAL A 75 8.55 1.67 -11.38
C VAL A 75 8.53 0.16 -11.53
N ARG A 76 9.71 -0.46 -11.54
CA ARG A 76 9.81 -1.92 -11.50
C ARG A 76 9.56 -2.38 -10.06
N GLY A 77 8.47 -3.14 -9.89
CA GLY A 77 8.06 -3.71 -8.60
C GLY A 77 8.92 -4.89 -8.14
N VAL A 78 8.48 -5.53 -7.07
CA VAL A 78 9.10 -6.70 -6.45
C VAL A 78 8.33 -7.98 -6.79
N LEU A 79 8.86 -9.17 -6.45
CA LEU A 79 8.20 -10.45 -6.63
C LEU A 79 7.60 -10.92 -5.29
N PRO A 80 6.26 -11.11 -5.22
CA PRO A 80 5.24 -10.88 -6.25
C PRO A 80 4.87 -9.39 -6.40
N THR A 81 4.34 -9.01 -7.57
CA THR A 81 3.82 -7.66 -7.84
C THR A 81 2.39 -7.53 -7.33
N VAL A 82 2.21 -7.64 -6.02
CA VAL A 82 0.90 -7.55 -5.35
C VAL A 82 0.95 -6.54 -4.20
N THR A 83 -0.20 -6.10 -3.75
CA THR A 83 -0.42 -4.96 -2.87
C THR A 83 0.45 -4.91 -1.62
N TYR A 84 0.35 -5.92 -0.75
CA TYR A 84 1.01 -5.88 0.57
C TYR A 84 2.53 -5.95 0.51
N PRO A 85 3.16 -6.87 -0.25
CA PRO A 85 4.61 -6.86 -0.47
C PRO A 85 5.13 -5.56 -1.05
N SER A 86 4.43 -5.00 -2.04
CA SER A 86 4.83 -3.75 -2.69
C SER A 86 4.72 -2.55 -1.74
N HIS A 87 3.60 -2.41 -1.00
CA HIS A 87 3.45 -1.34 -0.01
C HIS A 87 4.49 -1.43 1.11
N MET A 88 4.86 -2.66 1.52
CA MET A 88 5.93 -2.83 2.49
C MET A 88 7.29 -2.44 1.91
N THR A 89 7.56 -2.77 0.63
CA THR A 89 8.78 -2.31 -0.07
C THR A 89 8.82 -0.78 -0.20
N LEU A 90 7.69 -0.12 -0.49
CA LEU A 90 7.57 1.35 -0.55
C LEU A 90 7.90 2.02 0.78
N LEU A 91 7.75 1.33 1.92
CA LEU A 91 8.06 1.85 3.25
C LEU A 91 9.41 1.42 3.80
N THR A 92 9.98 0.30 3.33
CA THR A 92 11.21 -0.26 3.89
C THR A 92 12.43 -0.11 2.97
N GLY A 93 12.20 -0.01 1.65
CA GLY A 93 13.26 -0.13 0.65
C GLY A 93 13.87 -1.53 0.56
N ALA A 94 13.24 -2.52 1.21
CA ALA A 94 13.67 -3.91 1.23
C ALA A 94 12.78 -4.78 0.33
N SER A 95 13.30 -5.93 -0.09
CA SER A 95 12.57 -6.93 -0.87
C SER A 95 11.65 -7.79 0.00
N PRO A 96 10.65 -8.50 -0.58
CA PRO A 96 9.73 -9.39 0.14
C PRO A 96 10.44 -10.45 0.98
N ALA A 97 11.49 -11.09 0.47
CA ALA A 97 12.26 -12.05 1.24
C ALA A 97 12.93 -11.47 2.49
N ARG A 98 13.26 -10.15 2.49
CA ARG A 98 13.87 -9.46 3.61
C ARG A 98 12.84 -8.91 4.60
N HIS A 99 11.77 -8.27 4.12
CA HIS A 99 10.77 -7.70 5.03
C HIS A 99 9.69 -8.72 5.47
N GLY A 100 9.63 -9.92 4.90
CA GLY A 100 8.78 -11.02 5.36
C GLY A 100 7.31 -10.98 4.89
N ILE A 101 6.86 -9.90 4.26
CA ILE A 101 5.51 -9.80 3.72
C ILE A 101 5.54 -10.35 2.29
N LEU A 102 5.09 -11.59 2.12
CA LEU A 102 5.35 -12.40 0.92
C LEU A 102 4.19 -12.45 -0.07
N SER A 103 2.97 -12.14 0.37
CA SER A 103 1.76 -12.06 -0.45
C SER A 103 0.76 -11.12 0.25
N ASN A 104 -0.44 -10.93 -0.32
CA ASN A 104 -1.53 -10.23 0.36
C ASN A 104 -2.05 -11.05 1.55
N THR A 105 -2.17 -12.37 1.38
CA THR A 105 -2.66 -13.29 2.41
C THR A 105 -1.54 -14.19 2.93
N THR A 106 -1.66 -14.62 4.19
CA THR A 106 -0.75 -15.62 4.77
C THR A 106 -0.94 -16.99 4.10
N PHE A 107 0.14 -17.78 4.00
CA PHE A 107 0.02 -19.17 3.54
C PHE A 107 -0.72 -20.00 4.61
N ASP A 108 -1.94 -20.41 4.29
CA ASP A 108 -2.83 -21.11 5.24
C ASP A 108 -3.61 -22.25 4.52
N PRO A 109 -2.96 -23.36 4.22
CA PRO A 109 -3.58 -24.46 3.48
C PRO A 109 -4.82 -25.05 4.16
N PHE A 110 -4.92 -24.98 5.50
CA PHE A 110 -6.07 -25.46 6.26
C PHE A 110 -7.15 -24.42 6.55
N ASN A 111 -6.95 -23.19 6.05
CA ASN A 111 -7.81 -22.04 6.31
C ASN A 111 -8.09 -21.78 7.82
N ARG A 112 -7.08 -21.99 8.68
CA ARG A 112 -7.17 -21.76 10.13
C ARG A 112 -7.21 -20.28 10.49
N ASN A 113 -6.58 -19.46 9.67
CA ASN A 113 -6.56 -18.00 9.80
C ASN A 113 -7.69 -17.33 8.99
N ALA A 114 -8.70 -18.08 8.54
CA ALA A 114 -9.85 -17.57 7.79
C ALA A 114 -9.44 -16.60 6.66
N ARG A 115 -8.49 -17.02 5.81
CA ARG A 115 -7.88 -16.22 4.73
C ARG A 115 -7.32 -14.89 5.24
N GLY A 116 -6.59 -14.91 6.37
CA GLY A 116 -5.99 -13.74 6.98
C GLY A 116 -4.97 -13.07 6.05
N TRP A 117 -5.05 -11.75 6.00
CA TRP A 117 -4.09 -10.92 5.28
C TRP A 117 -2.94 -10.53 6.22
N TYR A 118 -1.87 -9.98 5.67
CA TYR A 118 -0.75 -9.45 6.46
C TYR A 118 -1.08 -8.07 7.06
N TRP A 119 -2.13 -7.98 7.90
CA TRP A 119 -2.55 -6.70 8.49
C TRP A 119 -1.60 -6.16 9.55
N TYR A 120 -0.85 -7.06 10.22
CA TYR A 120 -0.14 -6.74 11.46
C TYR A 120 1.30 -6.32 11.18
N ALA A 121 1.70 -5.19 11.80
CA ALA A 121 3.07 -4.69 11.70
C ALA A 121 4.11 -5.63 12.32
N GLU A 122 3.70 -6.52 13.23
CA GLU A 122 4.59 -7.53 13.83
C GLU A 122 5.03 -8.63 12.86
N ASP A 123 4.31 -8.81 11.73
CA ASP A 123 4.68 -9.80 10.71
C ASP A 123 5.89 -9.36 9.86
N ARG A 124 6.28 -8.09 9.94
CA ARG A 124 7.40 -7.55 9.16
C ARG A 124 8.75 -7.74 9.84
N GLY A 125 9.77 -8.04 9.04
CA GLY A 125 11.16 -8.21 9.48
C GLY A 125 12.07 -7.02 9.22
N ALA A 126 11.57 -5.89 8.68
CA ALA A 126 12.36 -4.72 8.32
C ALA A 126 11.78 -3.43 8.91
N GLU A 127 12.65 -2.44 9.14
CA GLU A 127 12.30 -1.10 9.60
C GLU A 127 11.55 -0.32 8.52
N THR A 128 10.48 0.38 8.90
CA THR A 128 9.71 1.22 8.00
C THR A 128 10.07 2.69 8.12
N LEU A 129 9.64 3.50 7.13
CA LEU A 129 9.68 4.96 7.20
C LEU A 129 8.96 5.50 8.45
N TRP A 130 7.91 4.84 8.94
CA TRP A 130 7.23 5.23 10.18
C TRP A 130 8.15 5.04 11.40
N ASP A 131 8.87 3.91 11.48
CA ASP A 131 9.80 3.65 12.58
C ASP A 131 10.97 4.64 12.54
N ALA A 132 11.54 4.88 11.36
CA ALA A 132 12.63 5.84 11.16
C ALA A 132 12.18 7.27 11.49
N ALA A 133 10.97 7.68 11.09
CA ALA A 133 10.38 8.96 11.43
C ALA A 133 10.15 9.08 12.94
N ALA A 134 9.59 8.06 13.59
CA ALA A 134 9.40 8.06 15.05
C ALA A 134 10.74 8.13 15.82
N ALA A 135 11.77 7.44 15.36
CA ALA A 135 13.12 7.52 15.91
C ALA A 135 13.72 8.94 15.78
N ALA A 136 13.35 9.67 14.73
CA ALA A 136 13.70 11.07 14.51
C ALA A 136 12.74 12.07 15.24
N HIS A 137 11.86 11.57 16.12
CA HIS A 137 10.85 12.34 16.84
C HIS A 137 9.86 13.11 15.94
N LEU A 138 9.60 12.60 14.74
CA LEU A 138 8.62 13.14 13.82
C LEU A 138 7.23 12.58 14.14
N ARG A 139 6.19 13.42 14.01
CA ARG A 139 4.80 12.98 14.13
C ARG A 139 4.35 12.34 12.82
N THR A 140 3.77 11.15 12.92
CA THR A 140 3.33 10.38 11.76
C THR A 140 1.81 10.24 11.75
N ALA A 141 1.21 10.23 10.56
CA ALA A 141 -0.19 9.90 10.33
C ALA A 141 -0.31 8.82 9.27
N SER A 142 -1.31 7.96 9.38
CA SER A 142 -1.59 6.94 8.36
C SER A 142 -3.08 6.63 8.30
N VAL A 143 -3.62 6.52 7.08
CA VAL A 143 -4.99 6.11 6.85
C VAL A 143 -5.02 4.98 5.84
N TYR A 144 -5.59 3.88 6.27
CA TYR A 144 -5.89 2.67 5.48
C TYR A 144 -4.66 1.99 4.84
N TRP A 145 -3.45 2.31 5.25
CA TRP A 145 -2.23 1.70 4.69
C TRP A 145 -2.08 0.23 5.10
N PRO A 146 -1.67 -0.67 4.16
CA PRO A 146 -1.44 -2.09 4.44
C PRO A 146 -0.39 -2.32 5.54
N THR A 147 -0.57 -3.43 6.30
CA THR A 147 0.38 -3.86 7.36
C THR A 147 0.61 -2.78 8.44
N SER A 148 -0.41 -1.94 8.71
CA SER A 148 -0.29 -0.83 9.68
C SER A 148 -0.90 -1.11 11.05
N VAL A 149 -1.58 -2.25 11.26
CA VAL A 149 -2.11 -2.62 12.58
C VAL A 149 -0.97 -2.81 13.58
N GLY A 150 -0.96 -2.01 14.64
CA GLY A 150 0.11 -2.04 15.66
C GLY A 150 1.42 -1.37 15.24
N ALA A 151 1.49 -0.71 14.08
CA ALA A 151 2.67 0.03 13.66
C ALA A 151 2.93 1.26 14.56
N ASN A 152 4.19 1.67 14.65
CA ASN A 152 4.61 2.84 15.42
C ASN A 152 4.27 4.14 14.69
N ILE A 153 2.97 4.48 14.69
CA ILE A 153 2.40 5.64 14.01
C ILE A 153 1.65 6.49 15.04
N SER A 154 1.89 7.81 15.07
CA SER A 154 1.27 8.71 16.03
C SER A 154 -0.27 8.76 15.89
N TYR A 155 -0.77 8.79 14.65
CA TYR A 155 -2.18 8.87 14.31
C TYR A 155 -2.50 7.85 13.22
N ASN A 156 -3.03 6.70 13.59
CA ASN A 156 -3.26 5.56 12.69
C ASN A 156 -4.74 5.17 12.63
N LEU A 157 -5.28 5.13 11.42
CA LEU A 157 -6.53 4.46 11.07
C LEU A 157 -6.18 3.27 10.16
N PRO A 158 -5.90 2.07 10.71
CA PRO A 158 -5.31 0.97 9.96
C PRO A 158 -6.30 0.31 8.99
N GLN A 159 -5.76 -0.32 7.96
CA GLN A 159 -6.53 -1.24 7.13
C GLN A 159 -6.70 -2.57 7.86
N ILE A 160 -7.93 -2.99 8.08
CA ILE A 160 -8.26 -4.29 8.67
C ILE A 160 -9.71 -4.69 8.43
N TRP A 161 -9.92 -5.97 8.18
CA TRP A 161 -11.23 -6.64 8.19
C TRP A 161 -11.05 -8.11 8.58
N ARG A 162 -12.10 -8.75 9.07
CA ARG A 162 -12.08 -10.17 9.45
C ARG A 162 -13.38 -10.89 9.12
N THR A 163 -14.51 -10.19 9.19
CA THR A 163 -15.84 -10.80 9.18
C THR A 163 -16.64 -10.45 7.92
N GLY A 164 -16.32 -9.34 7.25
CA GLY A 164 -17.13 -8.77 6.18
C GLY A 164 -18.46 -8.21 6.69
N THR A 165 -18.58 -7.91 7.99
CA THR A 165 -19.77 -7.38 8.63
C THR A 165 -19.48 -6.05 9.35
N ASN A 166 -20.53 -5.43 9.92
CA ASN A 166 -20.39 -4.22 10.75
C ASN A 166 -19.48 -4.40 11.99
N ASP A 167 -19.12 -5.63 12.36
CA ASP A 167 -18.15 -5.86 13.44
C ASP A 167 -16.74 -5.45 13.04
N ASP A 168 -16.42 -5.40 11.73
CA ASP A 168 -15.16 -4.88 11.25
C ASP A 168 -14.96 -3.39 11.55
N LEU A 169 -16.05 -2.59 11.63
CA LEU A 169 -15.99 -1.19 12.09
C LEU A 169 -15.55 -1.10 13.55
N LYS A 170 -16.03 -2.00 14.40
CA LYS A 170 -15.64 -2.07 15.82
C LYS A 170 -14.18 -2.49 15.95
N LEU A 171 -13.76 -3.44 15.13
CA LEU A 171 -12.38 -3.93 15.09
C LEU A 171 -11.42 -2.83 14.62
N GLN A 172 -11.72 -2.17 13.52
CA GLN A 172 -10.93 -1.07 12.98
C GLN A 172 -10.80 0.07 14.00
N ARG A 173 -11.91 0.45 14.67
CA ARG A 173 -11.90 1.43 15.76
C ARG A 173 -11.02 1.02 16.93
N ALA A 174 -11.09 -0.26 17.37
CA ALA A 174 -10.30 -0.77 18.47
C ALA A 174 -8.79 -0.82 18.17
N LEU A 175 -8.42 -0.96 16.91
CA LEU A 175 -7.03 -1.05 16.44
C LEU A 175 -6.47 0.28 15.93
N SER A 176 -7.31 1.31 15.83
CA SER A 176 -6.90 2.68 15.54
C SER A 176 -6.21 3.31 16.76
N THR A 177 -5.49 4.40 16.54
CA THR A 177 -5.00 5.23 17.65
C THR A 177 -6.17 5.55 18.62
N PRO A 178 -6.02 5.32 19.93
CA PRO A 178 -7.12 5.42 20.89
C PRO A 178 -7.87 6.75 20.79
N GLY A 179 -9.20 6.67 20.59
CA GLY A 179 -10.09 7.83 20.49
C GLY A 179 -10.09 8.55 19.14
N LEU A 180 -9.11 8.30 18.28
CA LEU A 180 -8.94 9.04 17.02
C LEU A 180 -10.11 8.84 16.05
N GLU A 181 -10.50 7.59 15.80
CA GLU A 181 -11.61 7.28 14.89
C GLU A 181 -12.92 7.91 15.38
N GLN A 182 -13.23 7.78 16.69
CA GLN A 182 -14.43 8.34 17.27
C GLN A 182 -14.50 9.87 17.16
N GLU A 183 -13.39 10.54 17.41
CA GLU A 183 -13.29 12.00 17.30
C GLU A 183 -13.52 12.46 15.87
N LEU A 184 -12.84 11.84 14.90
CA LEU A 184 -12.96 12.18 13.49
C LEU A 184 -14.36 11.84 12.96
N ALA A 185 -14.90 10.67 13.31
CA ALA A 185 -16.23 10.24 12.89
C ALA A 185 -17.36 11.14 13.45
N ALA A 186 -17.19 11.74 14.62
CA ALA A 186 -18.14 12.71 15.15
C ALA A 186 -18.29 13.96 14.26
N ALA A 187 -17.25 14.35 13.53
CA ALA A 187 -17.26 15.49 12.64
C ALA A 187 -17.57 15.14 11.16
N LEU A 188 -17.13 13.95 10.72
CA LEU A 188 -17.10 13.56 9.30
C LEU A 188 -18.11 12.47 8.92
N GLY A 189 -18.73 11.81 9.91
CA GLY A 189 -19.52 10.60 9.72
C GLY A 189 -18.67 9.34 9.81
N THR A 190 -19.29 8.19 9.58
CA THR A 190 -18.67 6.87 9.75
C THR A 190 -17.50 6.67 8.79
N PHE A 191 -16.35 6.21 9.31
CA PHE A 191 -15.23 5.75 8.51
C PHE A 191 -15.64 4.48 7.75
N PRO A 192 -15.28 4.33 6.44
CA PRO A 192 -15.59 3.11 5.70
C PRO A 192 -14.76 1.97 6.25
N GLY A 193 -15.46 1.00 6.84
CA GLY A 193 -14.81 -0.13 7.51
C GLY A 193 -14.84 -1.40 6.69
N GLY A 194 -14.12 -2.39 7.17
CA GLY A 194 -14.03 -3.67 6.51
C GLY A 194 -13.33 -3.58 5.16
N LYS A 195 -13.71 -4.46 4.25
CA LYS A 195 -13.20 -4.51 2.87
C LYS A 195 -14.04 -3.59 1.95
N GLU A 196 -14.20 -2.32 2.32
CA GLU A 196 -14.86 -1.33 1.47
C GLU A 196 -13.80 -0.62 0.62
N GLU A 197 -13.57 -1.14 -0.59
CA GLU A 197 -12.47 -0.75 -1.48
C GLU A 197 -12.96 -0.04 -2.75
N SER A 198 -14.05 0.73 -2.65
CA SER A 198 -14.59 1.52 -3.75
C SER A 198 -14.02 2.94 -3.78
N VAL A 199 -14.12 3.63 -4.94
CA VAL A 199 -13.81 5.06 -5.06
C VAL A 199 -14.67 5.90 -4.11
N ALA A 200 -15.93 5.50 -3.85
CA ALA A 200 -16.79 6.19 -2.89
C ALA A 200 -16.26 6.10 -1.46
N ALA A 201 -15.65 4.96 -1.09
CA ALA A 201 -14.96 4.81 0.19
C ALA A 201 -13.70 5.66 0.24
N ASP A 202 -12.94 5.76 -0.84
CA ASP A 202 -11.76 6.63 -0.92
C ASP A 202 -12.11 8.11 -0.78
N GLU A 203 -13.25 8.56 -1.33
CA GLU A 203 -13.76 9.91 -1.11
C GLU A 203 -14.10 10.20 0.35
N ILE A 204 -14.55 9.18 1.08
CA ILE A 204 -14.76 9.30 2.53
C ILE A 204 -13.41 9.31 3.25
N ARG A 205 -12.48 8.38 2.94
CA ARG A 205 -11.13 8.33 3.53
C ARG A 205 -10.38 9.65 3.33
N ALA A 206 -10.46 10.24 2.13
CA ALA A 206 -9.83 11.52 1.83
C ALA A 206 -10.29 12.65 2.76
N ARG A 207 -11.55 12.66 3.22
CA ARG A 207 -12.02 13.63 4.23
C ARG A 207 -11.34 13.42 5.58
N PHE A 208 -11.05 12.16 5.96
CA PHE A 208 -10.30 11.85 7.17
C PHE A 208 -8.82 12.26 7.02
N ASP A 209 -8.23 12.03 5.84
CA ASP A 209 -6.86 12.45 5.51
C ASP A 209 -6.70 13.96 5.64
N LEU A 210 -7.60 14.73 5.01
CA LEU A 210 -7.64 16.19 5.08
C LEU A 210 -7.77 16.68 6.54
N ARG A 211 -8.68 16.06 7.30
CA ARG A 211 -8.90 16.43 8.70
C ARG A 211 -7.70 16.11 9.57
N LEU A 212 -7.00 14.99 9.30
CA LEU A 212 -5.75 14.67 10.01
C LEU A 212 -4.64 15.68 9.72
N LEU A 213 -4.43 16.07 8.46
CA LEU A 213 -3.48 17.11 8.09
C LEU A 213 -3.80 18.40 8.86
N GLU A 214 -5.04 18.88 8.81
CA GLU A 214 -5.50 20.12 9.42
C GLU A 214 -5.39 20.14 10.95
N THR A 215 -5.67 19.00 11.63
CA THR A 215 -5.81 19.00 13.10
C THR A 215 -4.66 18.35 13.84
N ARG A 216 -3.86 17.52 13.18
CA ARG A 216 -2.74 16.79 13.79
C ARG A 216 -1.37 17.32 13.36
N HIS A 217 -1.32 18.06 12.24
CA HIS A 217 -0.09 18.64 11.70
C HIS A 217 1.07 17.64 11.72
N PRO A 218 0.95 16.47 11.01
CA PRO A 218 2.00 15.48 10.97
C PRO A 218 3.24 16.02 10.25
N ASP A 219 4.40 15.42 10.51
CA ASP A 219 5.63 15.68 9.77
C ASP A 219 5.76 14.68 8.59
N PHE A 220 5.16 13.49 8.74
CA PHE A 220 5.03 12.46 7.70
C PHE A 220 3.63 11.84 7.71
N ALA A 221 2.98 11.81 6.54
CA ALA A 221 1.66 11.22 6.38
C ALA A 221 1.63 10.22 5.23
N THR A 222 0.93 9.10 5.42
CA THR A 222 0.69 8.06 4.41
C THR A 222 -0.80 7.85 4.22
N PHE A 223 -1.28 7.96 2.97
CA PHE A 223 -2.69 7.81 2.59
C PHE A 223 -2.82 6.81 1.45
N TYR A 224 -3.83 5.96 1.49
CA TYR A 224 -3.98 4.88 0.52
C TYR A 224 -5.40 4.82 -0.04
N PHE A 225 -5.49 4.83 -1.37
CA PHE A 225 -6.71 4.74 -2.16
C PHE A 225 -6.74 3.43 -2.95
N THR A 226 -7.84 2.70 -2.84
CA THR A 226 -8.00 1.32 -3.36
C THR A 226 -8.95 1.22 -4.55
N GLY A 227 -9.78 2.24 -4.78
CA GLY A 227 -10.92 2.14 -5.69
C GLY A 227 -10.55 1.97 -7.17
N LEU A 228 -9.34 2.37 -7.59
CA LEU A 228 -8.89 2.14 -8.96
C LEU A 228 -8.57 0.68 -9.20
N ASP A 229 -7.86 0.01 -8.27
CA ASP A 229 -7.55 -1.41 -8.35
C ASP A 229 -8.83 -2.26 -8.43
N THR A 230 -9.77 -2.04 -7.51
CA THR A 230 -11.08 -2.71 -7.51
C THR A 230 -11.80 -2.55 -8.84
N GLU A 231 -11.85 -1.33 -9.37
CA GLU A 231 -12.52 -1.09 -10.66
C GLU A 231 -11.79 -1.77 -11.83
N GLN A 232 -10.44 -1.84 -11.78
CA GLN A 232 -9.67 -2.53 -12.80
C GLN A 232 -9.83 -4.05 -12.75
N HIS A 233 -10.02 -4.65 -11.57
CA HIS A 233 -10.42 -6.05 -11.45
C HIS A 233 -11.77 -6.32 -12.11
N ASP A 234 -12.77 -5.46 -11.87
CA ASP A 234 -14.15 -5.64 -12.32
C ASP A 234 -14.32 -5.32 -13.81
N SER A 235 -13.62 -4.30 -14.33
CA SER A 235 -13.88 -3.73 -15.67
C SER A 235 -12.67 -3.79 -16.62
N GLY A 236 -11.51 -4.21 -16.12
CA GLY A 236 -10.24 -4.21 -16.85
C GLY A 236 -9.51 -2.85 -16.82
N PRO A 237 -8.16 -2.87 -17.00
CA PRO A 237 -7.36 -1.67 -17.05
C PRO A 237 -7.72 -0.82 -18.29
N PHE A 238 -7.71 0.51 -18.12
CA PHE A 238 -8.06 1.49 -19.17
C PHE A 238 -9.50 1.40 -19.69
N SER A 239 -10.40 0.66 -19.03
CA SER A 239 -11.82 0.70 -19.35
C SER A 239 -12.40 2.10 -19.07
N ALA A 240 -13.59 2.39 -19.61
CA ALA A 240 -14.28 3.66 -19.33
C ALA A 240 -14.56 3.84 -17.83
N ALA A 241 -14.88 2.74 -17.12
CA ALA A 241 -15.12 2.75 -15.68
C ALA A 241 -13.84 3.00 -14.89
N SER A 242 -12.73 2.29 -15.21
CA SER A 242 -11.42 2.52 -14.58
C SER A 242 -10.91 3.93 -14.82
N ASN A 243 -11.09 4.48 -16.01
CA ASN A 243 -10.73 5.86 -16.33
C ASN A 243 -11.56 6.86 -15.50
N ALA A 244 -12.89 6.64 -15.37
CA ALA A 244 -13.75 7.48 -14.54
C ALA A 244 -13.39 7.39 -13.04
N ALA A 245 -13.02 6.21 -12.56
CA ALA A 245 -12.49 6.02 -11.21
C ALA A 245 -11.21 6.86 -10.98
N LEU A 246 -10.26 6.79 -11.91
CA LEU A 246 -9.02 7.56 -11.84
C LEU A 246 -9.26 9.07 -11.88
N GLU A 247 -10.19 9.57 -12.70
CA GLU A 247 -10.55 11.00 -12.75
C GLU A 247 -11.07 11.51 -11.39
N ARG A 248 -11.83 10.68 -10.66
CA ARG A 248 -12.31 11.01 -9.30
C ARG A 248 -11.15 11.03 -8.30
N LEU A 249 -10.24 10.05 -8.35
CA LEU A 249 -9.06 10.00 -7.49
C LEU A 249 -8.09 11.16 -7.78
N ASP A 250 -7.95 11.59 -9.03
CA ASP A 250 -7.18 12.79 -9.39
C ASP A 250 -7.66 14.03 -8.64
N ALA A 251 -8.98 14.20 -8.51
CA ALA A 251 -9.55 15.32 -7.74
C ALA A 251 -9.19 15.24 -6.23
N LEU A 252 -9.14 14.04 -5.65
CA LEU A 252 -8.72 13.83 -4.26
C LEU A 252 -7.22 14.14 -4.08
N VAL A 253 -6.37 13.72 -5.01
CA VAL A 253 -4.95 14.07 -5.04
C VAL A 253 -4.75 15.59 -5.06
N GLY A 254 -5.52 16.31 -5.88
CA GLY A 254 -5.49 17.78 -5.93
C GLY A 254 -5.85 18.42 -4.59
N GLN A 255 -6.90 17.93 -3.91
CA GLN A 255 -7.33 18.42 -2.60
C GLN A 255 -6.26 18.17 -1.53
N LEU A 256 -5.69 16.96 -1.49
CA LEU A 256 -4.63 16.60 -0.53
C LEU A 256 -3.36 17.43 -0.75
N ARG A 257 -2.94 17.61 -2.00
CA ARG A 257 -1.78 18.47 -2.34
C ARG A 257 -2.00 19.91 -1.88
N GLN A 258 -3.18 20.46 -2.15
CA GLN A 258 -3.52 21.83 -1.73
C GLN A 258 -3.54 21.96 -0.20
N ALA A 259 -4.14 20.99 0.51
CA ALA A 259 -4.17 20.97 1.97
C ALA A 259 -2.76 20.86 2.57
N ALA A 260 -1.92 19.97 2.04
CA ALA A 260 -0.54 19.81 2.50
C ALA A 260 0.29 21.09 2.30
N GLU A 261 0.14 21.76 1.16
CA GLU A 261 0.82 23.05 0.90
C GLU A 261 0.30 24.16 1.82
N HIS A 262 -0.99 24.16 2.17
CA HIS A 262 -1.55 25.08 3.16
C HIS A 262 -0.96 24.86 4.57
N GLU A 263 -0.75 23.59 4.96
CA GLU A 263 -0.19 23.24 6.27
C GLU A 263 1.29 23.58 6.41
N ALA A 264 2.08 23.43 5.35
CA ALA A 264 3.52 23.71 5.35
C ALA A 264 3.96 24.46 4.07
N PRO A 265 3.57 25.75 3.91
CA PRO A 265 3.80 26.50 2.68
C PRO A 265 5.28 26.55 2.28
N GLY A 266 5.60 26.12 1.03
CA GLY A 266 6.95 26.07 0.49
C GLY A 266 7.89 25.07 1.17
N ARG A 267 7.37 24.18 2.02
CA ARG A 267 8.12 23.13 2.74
C ARG A 267 7.45 21.76 2.65
N THR A 268 6.43 21.65 1.82
CA THR A 268 5.75 20.41 1.55
C THR A 268 6.49 19.61 0.49
N THR A 269 6.77 18.34 0.78
CA THR A 269 7.06 17.33 -0.22
C THR A 269 5.81 16.47 -0.40
N PHE A 270 5.29 16.40 -1.61
CA PHE A 270 4.12 15.63 -1.96
C PHE A 270 4.50 14.53 -2.95
N CYS A 271 4.28 13.27 -2.59
CA CYS A 271 4.64 12.10 -3.36
C CYS A 271 3.40 11.26 -3.66
N VAL A 272 3.22 10.88 -4.93
CA VAL A 272 2.21 9.90 -5.35
C VAL A 272 2.93 8.66 -5.87
N VAL A 273 2.54 7.49 -5.35
CA VAL A 273 3.07 6.19 -5.74
C VAL A 273 1.94 5.24 -6.13
N SER A 274 2.32 4.14 -6.74
CA SER A 274 1.50 2.93 -6.84
C SER A 274 2.35 1.72 -6.51
N ASP A 275 1.71 0.68 -6.10
CA ASP A 275 2.30 -0.59 -5.67
C ASP A 275 2.57 -1.54 -6.83
N HIS A 276 1.69 -1.60 -7.83
CA HIS A 276 1.84 -2.41 -9.04
C HIS A 276 1.11 -1.80 -10.25
N GLY A 277 1.33 -2.39 -11.40
CA GLY A 277 0.55 -2.15 -12.59
C GLY A 277 -0.61 -3.14 -12.72
N PHE A 278 -1.20 -3.24 -13.92
CA PHE A 278 -2.37 -4.06 -14.21
C PHE A 278 -2.34 -4.63 -15.62
N ALA A 279 -2.86 -5.85 -15.81
CA ALA A 279 -3.07 -6.46 -17.12
C ALA A 279 -4.52 -6.96 -17.26
N ALA A 280 -5.05 -6.96 -18.49
CA ALA A 280 -6.34 -7.55 -18.78
C ALA A 280 -6.29 -9.08 -18.61
N VAL A 281 -7.43 -9.68 -18.23
CA VAL A 281 -7.58 -11.13 -18.01
C VAL A 281 -8.62 -11.71 -18.96
N GLU A 282 -8.31 -12.88 -19.51
CA GLU A 282 -9.18 -13.64 -20.43
C GLU A 282 -9.47 -15.05 -19.90
N HIS A 283 -8.63 -15.57 -18.98
CA HIS A 283 -8.71 -16.93 -18.47
C HIS A 283 -8.26 -17.06 -17.01
N ASP A 284 -8.96 -17.90 -16.24
CA ASP A 284 -8.52 -18.42 -14.96
C ASP A 284 -7.71 -19.71 -15.13
N VAL A 285 -6.64 -19.90 -14.34
CA VAL A 285 -5.86 -21.14 -14.27
C VAL A 285 -6.02 -21.75 -12.87
N ASN A 286 -6.84 -22.76 -12.76
CA ASN A 286 -7.20 -23.44 -11.52
C ASN A 286 -6.14 -24.49 -11.13
N LEU A 287 -4.98 -24.03 -10.63
CA LEU A 287 -3.92 -24.97 -10.22
C LEU A 287 -4.36 -25.90 -9.09
N TYR A 288 -5.29 -25.48 -8.23
CA TYR A 288 -5.85 -26.35 -7.19
C TYR A 288 -6.47 -27.63 -7.79
N VAL A 289 -7.17 -27.54 -8.93
CA VAL A 289 -7.73 -28.71 -9.63
C VAL A 289 -6.62 -29.68 -10.05
N ALA A 290 -5.55 -29.16 -10.65
CA ALA A 290 -4.43 -29.98 -11.10
C ALA A 290 -3.70 -30.67 -9.94
N PHE A 291 -3.47 -29.96 -8.84
CA PHE A 291 -2.81 -30.49 -7.65
C PHE A 291 -3.66 -31.50 -6.90
N PHE A 292 -4.98 -31.28 -6.80
CA PHE A 292 -5.93 -32.23 -6.22
C PHE A 292 -5.98 -33.54 -7.04
N ASN A 293 -6.12 -33.45 -8.36
CA ASN A 293 -6.15 -34.61 -9.26
C ASN A 293 -4.83 -35.39 -9.24
N ALA A 294 -3.70 -34.72 -8.98
CA ALA A 294 -2.41 -35.37 -8.80
C ALA A 294 -2.22 -35.98 -7.39
N GLY A 295 -3.21 -35.84 -6.47
CA GLY A 295 -3.16 -36.36 -5.11
C GLY A 295 -2.12 -35.66 -4.24
N LEU A 296 -1.83 -34.37 -4.51
CA LEU A 296 -0.88 -33.55 -3.72
C LEU A 296 -1.51 -32.94 -2.49
N PHE A 297 -2.84 -32.92 -2.42
CA PHE A 297 -3.62 -32.65 -1.21
C PHE A 297 -4.95 -33.39 -1.25
N THR A 298 -5.64 -33.49 -0.09
CA THR A 298 -6.93 -34.14 0.07
C THR A 298 -7.95 -33.20 0.69
N MET A 299 -9.22 -33.39 0.40
CA MET A 299 -10.35 -32.64 0.96
C MET A 299 -11.41 -33.58 1.53
N ASP A 300 -12.17 -33.09 2.52
CA ASP A 300 -13.39 -33.75 3.00
C ASP A 300 -14.62 -33.42 2.11
N GLU A 301 -15.77 -34.01 2.43
CA GLU A 301 -17.04 -33.77 1.73
C GLU A 301 -17.50 -32.30 1.76
N LYS A 302 -16.99 -31.50 2.70
CA LYS A 302 -17.26 -30.04 2.82
C LYS A 302 -16.20 -29.20 2.12
N ARG A 303 -15.34 -29.83 1.28
CA ARG A 303 -14.22 -29.19 0.56
C ARG A 303 -13.20 -28.52 1.47
N ARG A 304 -13.05 -28.97 2.72
CA ARG A 304 -11.98 -28.51 3.60
C ARG A 304 -10.76 -29.38 3.41
N ILE A 305 -9.59 -28.76 3.25
CA ILE A 305 -8.33 -29.48 3.08
C ILE A 305 -8.03 -30.25 4.37
N THR A 306 -7.79 -31.55 4.25
CA THR A 306 -7.54 -32.47 5.35
C THR A 306 -6.07 -32.88 5.45
N SER A 307 -5.37 -32.93 4.33
CA SER A 307 -3.91 -33.13 4.26
C SER A 307 -3.34 -32.49 3.00
N TRP A 308 -2.05 -32.17 3.01
CA TRP A 308 -1.36 -31.68 1.85
C TRP A 308 0.13 -32.10 1.86
N GLN A 309 0.69 -32.30 0.67
CA GLN A 309 2.10 -32.53 0.40
C GLN A 309 2.69 -31.32 -0.37
N ALA A 310 1.93 -30.77 -1.30
CA ALA A 310 2.27 -29.55 -2.02
C ALA A 310 0.99 -28.76 -2.35
N MET A 311 1.09 -27.42 -2.24
CA MET A 311 -0.03 -26.51 -2.52
C MET A 311 0.44 -25.23 -3.21
N PRO A 312 -0.36 -24.70 -4.16
CA PRO A 312 -0.21 -23.34 -4.65
C PRO A 312 -0.54 -22.29 -3.58
N TRP A 313 0.22 -21.23 -3.55
CA TRP A 313 -0.06 -19.99 -2.82
C TRP A 313 -0.24 -18.88 -3.83
N PRO A 314 -1.48 -18.44 -4.11
CA PRO A 314 -1.79 -17.53 -5.20
C PRO A 314 -1.25 -16.11 -4.97
N ALA A 315 -0.91 -15.47 -6.09
CA ALA A 315 -0.51 -14.08 -6.18
C ALA A 315 -0.96 -13.47 -7.54
N GLY A 316 -2.25 -13.64 -7.91
CA GLY A 316 -2.82 -13.13 -9.17
C GLY A 316 -2.19 -13.77 -10.41
N GLY A 317 -1.37 -13.03 -11.15
CA GLY A 317 -0.64 -13.50 -12.35
C GLY A 317 0.48 -14.51 -12.07
N SER A 318 0.64 -14.98 -10.81
CA SER A 318 1.58 -16.03 -10.44
C SER A 318 1.11 -16.82 -9.23
N ALA A 319 1.79 -17.94 -8.94
CA ALA A 319 1.56 -18.73 -7.73
C ALA A 319 2.85 -19.35 -7.24
N ALA A 320 3.19 -19.16 -5.96
CA ALA A 320 4.25 -19.90 -5.32
C ALA A 320 3.80 -21.32 -5.00
N ILE A 321 4.67 -22.32 -5.17
CA ILE A 321 4.37 -23.70 -4.86
C ILE A 321 5.12 -24.12 -3.61
N MET A 322 4.35 -24.34 -2.56
CA MET A 322 4.83 -24.72 -1.24
C MET A 322 4.81 -26.25 -1.07
N LEU A 323 5.86 -26.81 -0.50
CA LEU A 323 5.92 -28.22 -0.08
C LEU A 323 5.78 -28.29 1.45
N ALA A 324 5.04 -29.28 1.95
CA ALA A 324 4.88 -29.52 3.39
C ALA A 324 6.21 -29.88 4.07
N ASP A 325 7.07 -30.64 3.40
CA ASP A 325 8.51 -30.78 3.73
C ASP A 325 9.35 -30.31 2.53
N PRO A 326 10.02 -29.16 2.65
CA PRO A 326 10.89 -28.66 1.57
C PRO A 326 12.03 -29.62 1.16
N ARG A 327 12.36 -30.62 2.00
CA ARG A 327 13.40 -31.63 1.72
C ARG A 327 12.85 -32.88 1.03
N ASP A 328 11.53 -33.03 0.90
CA ASP A 328 10.94 -34.20 0.22
C ASP A 328 11.20 -34.14 -1.29
N SER A 329 12.26 -34.81 -1.70
CA SER A 329 12.66 -34.89 -3.12
C SER A 329 11.68 -35.66 -3.99
N ILE A 330 10.89 -36.59 -3.41
CA ILE A 330 9.88 -37.37 -4.14
C ILE A 330 8.72 -36.48 -4.48
N THR A 331 8.15 -35.78 -3.52
CA THR A 331 7.07 -34.82 -3.76
C THR A 331 7.53 -33.70 -4.70
N ARG A 332 8.76 -33.17 -4.51
CA ARG A 332 9.33 -32.16 -5.41
C ARG A 332 9.37 -32.66 -6.87
N ALA A 333 9.84 -33.90 -7.11
CA ALA A 333 9.87 -34.48 -8.46
C ALA A 333 8.46 -34.67 -9.06
N ARG A 334 7.48 -35.10 -8.25
CA ARG A 334 6.07 -35.19 -8.67
C ARG A 334 5.51 -33.84 -9.09
N VAL A 335 5.73 -32.80 -8.28
CA VAL A 335 5.31 -31.43 -8.59
C VAL A 335 5.99 -30.93 -9.86
N SER A 336 7.31 -31.11 -10.01
CA SER A 336 8.04 -30.72 -11.21
C SER A 336 7.47 -31.38 -12.47
N THR A 337 7.15 -32.68 -12.41
CA THR A 337 6.55 -33.40 -13.50
C THR A 337 5.17 -32.85 -13.85
N LEU A 338 4.31 -32.63 -12.83
CA LEU A 338 2.97 -32.07 -13.05
C LEU A 338 3.06 -30.66 -13.72
N LEU A 339 3.90 -29.78 -13.19
CA LEU A 339 4.04 -28.42 -13.73
C LEU A 339 4.59 -28.45 -15.17
N THR A 340 5.55 -29.34 -15.46
CA THR A 340 6.09 -29.52 -16.83
C THR A 340 5.01 -29.98 -17.78
N GLN A 341 4.15 -30.93 -17.35
CA GLN A 341 3.02 -31.42 -18.17
C GLN A 341 2.00 -30.30 -18.42
N LEU A 342 1.66 -29.52 -17.41
CA LEU A 342 0.76 -28.37 -17.57
C LEU A 342 1.34 -27.34 -18.53
N ALA A 343 2.61 -26.99 -18.38
CA ALA A 343 3.28 -26.00 -19.24
C ALA A 343 3.46 -26.48 -20.70
N ALA A 344 3.40 -27.79 -20.96
CA ALA A 344 3.45 -28.33 -22.31
C ALA A 344 2.18 -28.04 -23.12
N ASP A 345 1.05 -27.75 -22.46
CA ASP A 345 -0.16 -27.29 -23.14
C ASP A 345 -0.03 -25.77 -23.42
N PRO A 346 -0.03 -25.33 -24.70
CA PRO A 346 0.07 -23.92 -25.06
C PRO A 346 -1.12 -23.08 -24.54
N ASN A 347 -2.24 -23.71 -24.18
CA ASN A 347 -3.43 -23.06 -23.65
C ASN A 347 -3.42 -22.97 -22.11
N SER A 348 -2.40 -23.52 -21.43
CA SER A 348 -2.32 -23.51 -19.97
C SER A 348 -2.12 -22.10 -19.37
N GLY A 349 -1.69 -21.14 -20.17
CA GLY A 349 -1.34 -19.81 -19.68
C GLY A 349 -0.01 -19.74 -18.92
N ILE A 350 0.64 -20.86 -18.65
CA ILE A 350 1.93 -20.89 -17.96
C ILE A 350 3.02 -20.36 -18.91
N GLU A 351 3.67 -19.26 -18.49
CA GLU A 351 4.80 -18.69 -19.21
C GLU A 351 6.11 -19.30 -18.76
N ARG A 352 6.30 -19.38 -17.44
CA ARG A 352 7.53 -19.89 -16.83
C ARG A 352 7.24 -20.64 -15.54
N ILE A 353 8.09 -21.61 -15.25
CA ILE A 353 8.19 -22.25 -13.93
C ILE A 353 9.56 -21.90 -13.40
N LEU A 354 9.62 -21.03 -12.38
CA LEU A 354 10.87 -20.65 -11.75
C LEU A 354 11.27 -21.70 -10.71
N SER A 355 12.56 -22.03 -10.67
CA SER A 355 13.17 -22.83 -9.60
C SER A 355 13.30 -21.99 -8.31
N HIS A 356 13.58 -22.67 -7.19
CA HIS A 356 13.89 -22.02 -5.93
C HIS A 356 15.03 -20.99 -6.07
N GLU A 357 16.09 -21.31 -6.83
CA GLU A 357 17.23 -20.43 -7.06
C GLU A 357 16.83 -19.19 -7.89
N GLU A 358 15.96 -19.35 -8.90
CA GLU A 358 15.47 -18.23 -9.69
C GLU A 358 14.52 -17.31 -8.90
N ILE A 359 13.75 -17.87 -7.96
CA ILE A 359 12.92 -17.12 -7.00
C ILE A 359 13.81 -16.33 -6.04
N ALA A 360 14.83 -17.00 -5.47
CA ALA A 360 15.79 -16.38 -4.56
C ALA A 360 16.57 -15.23 -5.24
N ALA A 361 16.96 -15.38 -6.51
CA ALA A 361 17.60 -14.32 -7.29
C ALA A 361 16.72 -13.07 -7.48
N ARG A 362 15.39 -13.19 -7.34
CA ARG A 362 14.42 -12.09 -7.37
C ARG A 362 13.99 -11.63 -5.98
N SER A 363 14.57 -12.22 -4.93
CA SER A 363 14.24 -11.93 -3.53
C SER A 363 12.73 -12.02 -3.22
N GLY A 364 12.06 -13.02 -3.85
CA GLY A 364 10.65 -13.33 -3.66
C GLY A 364 10.42 -14.33 -2.51
N PHE A 365 9.55 -15.29 -2.70
CA PHE A 365 9.13 -16.31 -1.71
C PHE A 365 10.30 -17.22 -1.26
N PRO A 366 10.87 -17.04 -0.06
CA PRO A 366 12.08 -17.77 0.36
C PRO A 366 11.86 -19.28 0.55
N ASP A 367 10.62 -19.70 0.88
CA ASP A 367 10.30 -21.10 1.17
C ASP A 367 9.60 -21.81 0.00
N ALA A 368 9.37 -21.13 -1.12
CA ALA A 368 8.74 -21.74 -2.28
C ALA A 368 9.71 -22.67 -3.02
N SER A 369 9.23 -23.86 -3.38
CA SER A 369 10.00 -24.81 -4.19
C SER A 369 9.99 -24.48 -5.67
N PHE A 370 8.88 -23.90 -6.14
CA PHE A 370 8.69 -23.39 -7.49
C PHE A 370 7.81 -22.15 -7.47
N LEU A 371 7.85 -21.37 -8.54
CA LEU A 371 6.85 -20.35 -8.83
C LEU A 371 6.33 -20.58 -10.25
N VAL A 372 5.02 -20.68 -10.36
CA VAL A 372 4.34 -20.70 -11.66
C VAL A 372 4.02 -19.25 -12.01
N ALA A 373 4.59 -18.75 -13.09
CA ALA A 373 4.30 -17.45 -13.64
C ALA A 373 3.40 -17.62 -14.87
N PHE A 374 2.30 -16.88 -14.88
CA PHE A 374 1.39 -16.85 -16.03
C PHE A 374 1.78 -15.72 -16.99
N ARG A 375 1.46 -15.88 -18.27
CA ARG A 375 1.53 -14.77 -19.22
C ARG A 375 0.32 -13.85 -19.04
N PRO A 376 0.44 -12.54 -19.35
CA PRO A 376 -0.72 -11.65 -19.36
C PRO A 376 -1.91 -12.23 -20.12
N GLY A 377 -3.12 -12.02 -19.61
CA GLY A 377 -4.34 -12.65 -20.06
C GLY A 377 -4.78 -13.86 -19.23
N TYR A 378 -3.91 -14.36 -18.35
CA TYR A 378 -4.22 -15.51 -17.47
C TYR A 378 -3.95 -15.14 -16.02
N GLU A 379 -4.87 -15.54 -15.11
CA GLU A 379 -4.69 -15.35 -13.66
C GLU A 379 -4.91 -16.66 -12.91
N PHE A 380 -4.53 -16.69 -11.64
CA PHE A 380 -4.80 -17.81 -10.74
C PHE A 380 -6.30 -17.89 -10.44
N GLY A 381 -6.94 -19.00 -10.78
CA GLY A 381 -8.34 -19.28 -10.45
C GLY A 381 -8.47 -20.03 -9.12
N ASP A 382 -9.54 -19.72 -8.36
CA ASP A 382 -9.79 -20.25 -7.01
C ASP A 382 -10.57 -21.60 -6.99
N ALA A 383 -10.89 -22.19 -8.15
CA ALA A 383 -11.70 -23.40 -8.22
C ALA A 383 -10.91 -24.64 -7.80
N TYR A 384 -11.59 -25.55 -7.09
CA TYR A 384 -11.07 -26.86 -6.69
C TYR A 384 -11.60 -28.02 -7.55
N ASP A 385 -12.51 -27.76 -8.48
CA ASP A 385 -13.07 -28.71 -9.44
C ASP A 385 -13.33 -28.04 -10.78
N GLY A 386 -13.66 -28.83 -11.80
CA GLY A 386 -13.87 -28.37 -13.16
C GLY A 386 -12.59 -28.35 -14.01
N PRO A 387 -12.54 -27.56 -15.07
CA PRO A 387 -11.37 -27.49 -15.96
C PRO A 387 -10.22 -26.70 -15.30
N VAL A 388 -8.98 -27.04 -15.65
CA VAL A 388 -7.78 -26.30 -15.19
C VAL A 388 -7.79 -24.89 -15.79
N VAL A 389 -8.13 -24.72 -17.05
CA VAL A 389 -8.31 -23.40 -17.67
C VAL A 389 -9.79 -23.12 -17.83
N ALA A 390 -10.26 -22.00 -17.31
CA ALA A 390 -11.67 -21.62 -17.27
C ALA A 390 -11.87 -20.18 -17.77
N LYS A 391 -13.13 -19.75 -17.82
CA LYS A 391 -13.48 -18.33 -18.06
C LYS A 391 -13.00 -17.48 -16.89
N PRO A 392 -12.61 -16.24 -17.14
CA PRO A 392 -12.07 -15.38 -16.11
C PRO A 392 -13.14 -15.01 -15.07
N SER A 393 -12.73 -14.91 -13.82
CA SER A 393 -13.53 -14.39 -12.72
C SER A 393 -13.42 -12.86 -12.61
N ASN A 394 -12.29 -12.30 -13.07
CA ASN A 394 -12.04 -10.85 -13.16
C ASN A 394 -11.73 -10.46 -14.61
N LEU A 395 -11.81 -9.16 -14.92
CA LEU A 395 -11.43 -8.63 -16.24
C LEU A 395 -10.03 -8.01 -16.25
N GLY A 396 -9.40 -7.89 -15.09
CA GLY A 396 -8.03 -7.46 -14.94
C GLY A 396 -7.40 -8.02 -13.69
N THR A 397 -6.07 -8.13 -13.68
CA THR A 397 -5.29 -8.58 -12.53
C THR A 397 -3.85 -8.06 -12.58
N HIS A 398 -3.14 -8.28 -11.49
CA HIS A 398 -1.72 -8.00 -11.28
C HIS A 398 -1.01 -9.26 -10.76
N GLY A 399 0.24 -9.16 -10.26
CA GLY A 399 0.94 -10.31 -9.69
C GLY A 399 1.74 -11.13 -10.70
N TYR A 400 1.93 -10.63 -11.91
CA TYR A 400 2.85 -11.22 -12.89
C TYR A 400 4.31 -10.96 -12.51
N LEU A 401 5.26 -11.52 -13.27
CA LEU A 401 6.67 -11.25 -13.03
C LEU A 401 6.97 -9.74 -13.14
N PRO A 402 7.85 -9.20 -12.26
CA PRO A 402 8.19 -7.77 -12.29
C PRO A 402 8.83 -7.29 -13.59
N GLU A 403 9.28 -8.20 -14.44
CA GLU A 403 9.85 -7.90 -15.76
C GLU A 403 8.79 -7.45 -16.77
N HIS A 404 7.51 -7.83 -16.59
CA HIS A 404 6.44 -7.44 -17.51
C HIS A 404 6.18 -5.93 -17.46
N PRO A 405 6.10 -5.25 -18.61
CA PRO A 405 5.78 -3.83 -18.68
C PRO A 405 4.44 -3.48 -18.04
N GLU A 406 3.45 -4.39 -18.14
CA GLU A 406 2.13 -4.23 -17.57
C GLU A 406 2.17 -4.06 -16.05
N MET A 407 3.21 -4.58 -15.38
CA MET A 407 3.39 -4.50 -13.94
C MET A 407 4.11 -3.21 -13.48
N ARG A 408 4.47 -2.32 -14.38
CA ARG A 408 5.05 -1.03 -14.00
C ARG A 408 4.03 -0.21 -13.21
N SER A 409 4.47 0.27 -12.06
CA SER A 409 3.72 1.18 -11.21
C SER A 409 4.24 2.62 -11.32
N SER A 410 3.64 3.54 -10.60
CA SER A 410 3.87 4.97 -10.71
C SER A 410 4.71 5.54 -9.56
N PHE A 411 5.48 6.59 -9.85
CA PHE A 411 6.17 7.44 -8.88
C PHE A 411 6.24 8.87 -9.39
N PHE A 412 5.66 9.81 -8.62
CA PHE A 412 5.69 11.25 -8.87
C PHE A 412 6.03 11.96 -7.56
N ILE A 413 6.89 12.95 -7.59
CA ILE A 413 7.29 13.67 -6.39
C ILE A 413 7.54 15.15 -6.68
N VAL A 414 6.97 16.03 -5.86
CA VAL A 414 7.17 17.48 -5.93
C VAL A 414 7.55 18.02 -4.56
N GLY A 415 8.35 19.06 -4.50
CA GLY A 415 8.73 19.69 -3.23
C GLY A 415 9.99 20.50 -3.31
N PRO A 416 10.46 21.07 -2.18
CA PRO A 416 11.72 21.80 -2.13
C PRO A 416 12.90 20.94 -2.60
N HIS A 417 13.80 21.52 -3.39
CA HIS A 417 15.00 20.88 -3.91
C HIS A 417 14.75 19.67 -4.86
N ILE A 418 13.52 19.51 -5.34
CA ILE A 418 13.16 18.51 -6.35
C ILE A 418 13.09 19.18 -7.71
N ALA A 419 13.80 18.61 -8.69
CA ALA A 419 13.83 19.16 -10.04
C ALA A 419 12.46 19.09 -10.72
N ALA A 420 11.99 20.21 -11.23
CA ALA A 420 10.73 20.31 -11.97
C ALA A 420 10.88 19.75 -13.39
N GLY A 421 9.85 19.06 -13.89
CA GLY A 421 9.83 18.48 -15.24
C GLY A 421 10.90 17.40 -15.47
N HIS A 422 11.42 16.79 -14.39
CA HIS A 422 12.56 15.87 -14.48
C HIS A 422 12.12 14.40 -14.54
N SER A 423 12.43 13.75 -15.66
CA SER A 423 12.22 12.30 -15.82
C SER A 423 13.39 11.51 -15.24
N LEU A 424 13.06 10.60 -14.32
CA LEU A 424 14.01 9.67 -13.70
C LEU A 424 14.26 8.40 -14.53
N GLY A 425 13.51 8.25 -15.67
CA GLY A 425 13.47 6.98 -16.40
C GLY A 425 12.74 5.87 -15.62
N GLU A 426 13.05 4.62 -15.94
CA GLU A 426 12.55 3.48 -15.14
C GLU A 426 13.39 3.35 -13.86
N ILE A 427 12.71 3.17 -12.73
CA ILE A 427 13.37 3.02 -11.40
C ILE A 427 13.00 1.69 -10.74
N ASP A 428 13.82 1.25 -9.80
CA ASP A 428 13.49 0.13 -8.90
C ASP A 428 12.72 0.64 -7.68
N MET A 429 11.62 -0.01 -7.32
CA MET A 429 10.73 0.37 -6.22
C MET A 429 11.47 0.51 -4.88
N ARG A 430 12.49 -0.33 -4.62
CA ARG A 430 13.28 -0.32 -3.38
C ARG A 430 14.07 0.97 -3.16
N ARG A 431 14.24 1.81 -4.19
CA ARG A 431 14.91 3.11 -4.08
C ARG A 431 14.02 4.20 -3.52
N ILE A 432 12.69 4.00 -3.49
CA ILE A 432 11.71 5.03 -3.08
C ILE A 432 11.84 5.31 -1.57
N ALA A 433 11.77 4.28 -0.72
CA ALA A 433 11.87 4.48 0.73
C ALA A 433 13.15 5.19 1.19
N PRO A 434 14.38 4.80 0.77
CA PRO A 434 15.58 5.53 1.16
C PRO A 434 15.61 6.97 0.64
N THR A 435 14.97 7.26 -0.50
CA THR A 435 14.80 8.63 -1.00
C THR A 435 13.94 9.47 -0.05
N LEU A 436 12.78 8.93 0.37
CA LEU A 436 11.88 9.60 1.29
C LEU A 436 12.48 9.72 2.70
N ALA A 437 13.25 8.72 3.16
CA ALA A 437 13.99 8.80 4.41
C ALA A 437 14.99 9.97 4.41
N GLY A 438 15.71 10.18 3.30
CA GLY A 438 16.62 11.32 3.12
C GLY A 438 15.90 12.66 3.23
N ILE A 439 14.68 12.79 2.69
CA ILE A 439 13.83 13.99 2.79
C ILE A 439 13.37 14.23 4.24
N LEU A 440 13.05 13.15 4.97
CA LEU A 440 12.69 13.21 6.39
C LEU A 440 13.90 13.43 7.32
N HIS A 441 15.12 13.49 6.79
CA HIS A 441 16.36 13.46 7.55
C HIS A 441 16.43 12.28 8.56
N ALA A 442 15.82 11.16 8.17
CA ALA A 442 15.76 9.92 8.93
C ALA A 442 16.69 8.85 8.32
N HIS A 443 17.15 7.92 9.13
CA HIS A 443 17.96 6.79 8.68
C HIS A 443 17.09 5.54 8.57
N LEU A 444 17.13 4.87 7.41
CA LEU A 444 16.41 3.63 7.14
C LEU A 444 17.43 2.49 6.96
N LYS A 445 17.59 1.67 8.00
CA LYS A 445 18.71 0.71 8.12
C LYS A 445 18.61 -0.52 7.20
N ASP A 446 17.38 -0.88 6.79
CA ASP A 446 17.11 -2.12 6.04
C ASP A 446 16.95 -1.90 4.54
N ALA A 447 17.06 -0.67 4.05
CA ALA A 447 16.99 -0.36 2.62
C ALA A 447 18.15 -1.07 1.85
N GLU A 448 17.81 -1.71 0.74
CA GLU A 448 18.75 -2.52 -0.05
C GLU A 448 19.45 -1.73 -1.15
N LEU A 449 18.91 -0.58 -1.55
CA LEU A 449 19.42 0.22 -2.65
C LEU A 449 19.61 1.68 -2.25
N GLU A 450 20.53 2.36 -2.95
CA GLU A 450 20.78 3.79 -2.79
C GLU A 450 19.57 4.64 -3.20
N PRO A 451 19.36 5.81 -2.57
CA PRO A 451 18.26 6.72 -2.91
C PRO A 451 18.34 7.21 -4.37
N LEU A 452 17.21 7.70 -4.87
CA LEU A 452 17.14 8.40 -6.15
C LEU A 452 17.81 9.78 -6.04
N ARG A 453 18.34 10.27 -7.15
CA ARG A 453 18.78 11.68 -7.26
C ARG A 453 17.63 12.49 -7.82
N LEU A 454 17.15 13.44 -7.04
CA LEU A 454 15.99 14.27 -7.38
C LEU A 454 16.37 15.71 -7.78
N ASP A 455 17.62 16.11 -7.58
CA ASP A 455 18.16 17.41 -7.96
C ASP A 455 18.47 17.48 -9.48
N ALA A 456 18.27 18.63 -10.07
CA ALA A 456 18.77 18.89 -11.41
C ALA A 456 20.31 18.84 -11.39
N ARG A 457 20.90 18.12 -12.35
CA ARG A 457 22.36 18.11 -12.56
C ARG A 457 22.89 19.44 -13.03
#